data_a51f88b892ad0c122ffa3d6e9a2c166c
#
_entry.id   a51f88b892ad0c122ffa3d6e9a2c166c
#
_cell.length_a   1.000
_cell.length_b   1.000
_cell.length_c   1.000
_cell.angle_alpha   90.00
_cell.angle_beta   90.00
_cell.angle_gamma   90.00
#
_symmetry.space_group_name_H-M   'P 1'
#
loop_
_entity.id
_entity.type
_entity.pdbx_description
1 polymer ?
#
loop_
_entity_poly.entity_id
_entity_poly.type
_entity_poly.pdbx_seq_one_letter_code
_entity_poly.pdbx_strand_id
1 'polypeptide(L)'
;MKILVVDDESIVLESCKRVLGDSFEVVPARSAEEALKVMRREPIEVILLDIKMPGKDGMTLLREVKDKWPNIPVIVMSGYATTQTVEQVSRTEAATFIAKPFTPIELLEAVARVMEKEGKL
;
A
#
# COMPACT_ATOMS: atom_id res chain seq x y z
N MET A 1 1.05 3.90 -15.22
CA MET A 1 1.47 3.04 -14.10
C MET A 1 0.40 3.08 -13.03
N LYS A 2 -0.07 1.93 -12.57
CA LYS A 2 -1.20 1.84 -11.63
C LYS A 2 -0.74 1.53 -10.21
N ILE A 3 -1.27 2.30 -9.25
CA ILE A 3 -1.05 2.10 -7.82
C ILE A 3 -2.37 1.69 -7.20
N LEU A 4 -2.38 0.56 -6.49
CA LEU A 4 -3.52 0.15 -5.69
C LEU A 4 -3.37 0.71 -4.28
N VAL A 5 -4.39 1.43 -3.81
CA VAL A 5 -4.43 1.96 -2.45
C VAL A 5 -5.54 1.25 -1.69
N VAL A 6 -5.17 0.55 -0.62
CA VAL A 6 -6.11 -0.24 0.18
C VAL A 6 -6.26 0.40 1.56
N ASP A 7 -7.43 0.95 1.84
CA ASP A 7 -7.73 1.61 3.11
C ASP A 7 -9.25 1.70 3.24
N ASP A 8 -9.79 1.44 4.41
CA ASP A 8 -11.22 1.54 4.64
C ASP A 8 -11.71 2.98 4.84
N GLU A 9 -10.80 3.91 5.03
CA GLU A 9 -11.12 5.33 5.22
C GLU A 9 -11.12 6.07 3.88
N SER A 10 -12.28 6.58 3.48
CA SER A 10 -12.44 7.32 2.22
C SER A 10 -11.50 8.52 2.13
N ILE A 11 -11.27 9.21 3.26
CA ILE A 11 -10.42 10.41 3.27
C ILE A 11 -8.98 10.07 2.92
N VAL A 12 -8.49 8.90 3.33
CA VAL A 12 -7.14 8.46 2.98
C VAL A 12 -7.06 8.13 1.48
N LEU A 13 -8.06 7.42 0.95
CA LEU A 13 -8.13 7.09 -0.48
C LEU A 13 -8.15 8.36 -1.32
N GLU A 14 -8.95 9.34 -0.95
CA GLU A 14 -9.04 10.62 -1.65
C GLU A 14 -7.73 11.41 -1.59
N SER A 15 -7.08 11.41 -0.43
CA SER A 15 -5.80 12.08 -0.25
C SER A 15 -4.71 11.46 -1.13
N CYS A 16 -4.64 10.13 -1.15
CA CYS A 16 -3.68 9.42 -1.99
C CYS A 16 -3.93 9.69 -3.47
N LYS A 17 -5.20 9.69 -3.88
CA LYS A 17 -5.56 9.99 -5.27
C LYS A 17 -5.13 11.39 -5.67
N ARG A 18 -5.34 12.37 -4.78
CA ARG A 18 -4.96 13.76 -5.03
C ARG A 18 -3.46 13.92 -5.15
N VAL A 19 -2.71 13.28 -4.26
CA VAL A 19 -1.26 13.42 -4.20
C VAL A 19 -0.57 12.66 -5.33
N LEU A 20 -1.03 11.45 -5.63
CA LEU A 20 -0.37 10.55 -6.58
C LEU A 20 -0.97 10.60 -7.98
N GLY A 21 -2.16 11.17 -8.12
CA GLY A 21 -2.94 11.09 -9.37
C GLY A 21 -2.32 11.80 -10.57
N ASP A 22 -1.39 12.71 -10.37
CA ASP A 22 -0.70 13.39 -11.48
C ASP A 22 0.35 12.49 -12.14
N SER A 23 0.92 11.56 -11.37
CA SER A 23 1.99 10.69 -11.86
C SER A 23 1.55 9.24 -12.05
N PHE A 24 0.47 8.84 -11.40
CA PHE A 24 0.01 7.46 -11.40
C PHE A 24 -1.51 7.38 -11.54
N GLU A 25 -1.99 6.26 -12.10
CA GLU A 25 -3.41 5.95 -12.02
C GLU A 25 -3.66 5.27 -10.68
N VAL A 26 -4.42 5.92 -9.82
CA VAL A 26 -4.70 5.40 -8.47
C VAL A 26 -5.99 4.58 -8.50
N VAL A 27 -5.89 3.31 -8.11
CA VAL A 27 -7.03 2.41 -8.01
C VAL A 27 -7.34 2.19 -6.54
N PRO A 28 -8.51 2.60 -6.04
CA PRO A 28 -8.84 2.44 -4.64
C PRO A 28 -9.47 1.08 -4.35
N ALA A 29 -9.23 0.58 -3.15
CA ALA A 29 -9.94 -0.58 -2.61
C ALA A 29 -10.18 -0.32 -1.12
N ARG A 30 -11.39 -0.60 -0.65
CA ARG A 30 -11.79 -0.31 0.73
C ARG A 30 -11.74 -1.53 1.63
N SER A 31 -11.38 -2.68 1.08
CA SER A 31 -11.30 -3.93 1.83
C SER A 31 -10.28 -4.86 1.18
N ALA A 32 -9.89 -5.90 1.91
CA ALA A 32 -9.02 -6.94 1.38
C ALA A 32 -9.65 -7.65 0.18
N GLU A 33 -10.96 -7.89 0.24
CA GLU A 33 -11.66 -8.55 -0.85
C GLU A 33 -11.65 -7.74 -2.14
N GLU A 34 -11.91 -6.43 -2.03
CA GLU A 34 -11.82 -5.52 -3.17
C GLU A 34 -10.40 -5.48 -3.73
N ALA A 35 -9.41 -5.43 -2.85
CA ALA A 35 -8.01 -5.40 -3.25
C ALA A 35 -7.63 -6.62 -4.07
N LEU A 36 -8.04 -7.81 -3.62
CA LEU A 36 -7.75 -9.04 -4.34
C LEU A 36 -8.45 -9.10 -5.70
N LYS A 37 -9.68 -8.59 -5.78
CA LYS A 37 -10.39 -8.51 -7.06
C LYS A 37 -9.64 -7.60 -8.05
N VAL A 38 -9.16 -6.46 -7.58
CA VAL A 38 -8.38 -5.53 -8.41
C VAL A 38 -7.10 -6.20 -8.89
N MET A 39 -6.39 -6.86 -7.97
CA MET A 39 -5.13 -7.53 -8.30
C MET A 39 -5.29 -8.60 -9.38
N ARG A 40 -6.43 -9.26 -9.42
CA ARG A 40 -6.71 -10.29 -10.43
C ARG A 40 -7.10 -9.71 -11.78
N ARG A 41 -7.60 -8.46 -11.81
CA ARG A 41 -8.11 -7.83 -13.03
C ARG A 41 -7.15 -6.86 -13.68
N GLU A 42 -6.35 -6.16 -12.88
CA GLU A 42 -5.59 -5.01 -13.35
C GLU A 42 -4.09 -5.17 -13.08
N PRO A 43 -3.24 -4.67 -13.98
CA PRO A 43 -1.80 -4.74 -13.79
C PRO A 43 -1.32 -3.68 -12.81
N ILE A 44 -1.29 -4.03 -11.54
CA ILE A 44 -0.85 -3.12 -10.48
C ILE A 44 0.68 -3.14 -10.37
N GLU A 45 1.27 -1.96 -10.25
CA GLU A 45 2.74 -1.80 -10.17
C GLU A 45 3.24 -1.70 -8.73
N VAL A 46 2.42 -1.14 -7.84
CA VAL A 46 2.76 -0.99 -6.43
C VAL A 46 1.48 -0.91 -5.60
N ILE A 47 1.55 -1.35 -4.36
CA ILE A 47 0.39 -1.36 -3.45
C ILE A 47 0.72 -0.52 -2.22
N LEU A 48 -0.21 0.37 -1.85
CA LEU A 48 -0.24 1.04 -0.56
C LEU A 48 -1.30 0.34 0.28
N LEU A 49 -0.91 -0.26 1.38
CA LEU A 49 -1.80 -1.12 2.17
C LEU A 49 -1.88 -0.67 3.63
N ASP A 50 -3.07 -0.30 4.08
CA ASP A 50 -3.33 -0.11 5.51
C ASP A 50 -3.51 -1.48 6.15
N ILE A 51 -2.73 -1.78 7.19
CA ILE A 51 -2.79 -3.07 7.86
C ILE A 51 -3.85 -3.13 8.96
N LYS A 52 -4.44 -1.99 9.33
CA LYS A 52 -5.48 -1.92 10.37
C LYS A 52 -6.83 -1.61 9.76
N MET A 53 -7.47 -2.64 9.19
CA MET A 53 -8.80 -2.53 8.61
C MET A 53 -9.75 -3.53 9.26
N PRO A 54 -11.07 -3.21 9.35
CA PRO A 54 -12.06 -4.17 9.80
C PRO A 54 -12.14 -5.39 8.87
N GLY A 55 -12.50 -6.53 9.42
CA GLY A 55 -12.64 -7.77 8.65
C GLY A 55 -11.30 -8.46 8.47
N LYS A 56 -10.96 -8.79 7.22
CA LYS A 56 -9.69 -9.49 6.93
C LYS A 56 -8.50 -8.61 7.31
N ASP A 57 -7.63 -9.15 8.15
CA ASP A 57 -6.45 -8.46 8.63
C ASP A 57 -5.52 -8.06 7.47
N GLY A 58 -5.04 -6.82 7.50
CA GLY A 58 -4.10 -6.32 6.50
C GLY A 58 -2.79 -7.09 6.43
N MET A 59 -2.33 -7.63 7.56
CA MET A 59 -1.14 -8.49 7.55
C MET A 59 -1.40 -9.79 6.79
N THR A 60 -2.59 -10.35 6.91
CA THR A 60 -2.98 -11.54 6.16
C THR A 60 -3.03 -11.22 4.66
N LEU A 61 -3.60 -10.08 4.31
CA LEU A 61 -3.63 -9.63 2.92
C LEU A 61 -2.22 -9.44 2.37
N LEU A 62 -1.33 -8.84 3.15
CA LEU A 62 0.08 -8.64 2.75
C LEU A 62 0.73 -9.98 2.40
N ARG A 63 0.57 -10.97 3.25
CA ARG A 63 1.12 -12.31 3.01
C ARG A 63 0.56 -12.93 1.76
N GLU A 64 -0.74 -12.82 1.56
CA GLU A 64 -1.42 -13.38 0.40
C GLU A 64 -0.95 -12.71 -0.90
N VAL A 65 -0.81 -11.40 -0.89
CA VAL A 65 -0.32 -10.63 -2.04
C VAL A 65 1.12 -11.02 -2.37
N LYS A 66 1.99 -11.09 -1.36
CA LYS A 66 3.39 -11.45 -1.59
C LYS A 66 3.55 -12.90 -2.06
N ASP A 67 2.64 -13.77 -1.65
CA ASP A 67 2.64 -15.16 -2.11
C ASP A 67 2.24 -15.27 -3.59
N LYS A 68 1.18 -14.57 -3.99
CA LYS A 68 0.64 -14.66 -5.35
C LYS A 68 1.32 -13.72 -6.35
N TRP A 69 1.75 -12.56 -5.89
CA TRP A 69 2.38 -11.53 -6.73
C TRP A 69 3.69 -11.06 -6.10
N PRO A 70 4.71 -11.95 -6.03
CA PRO A 70 5.93 -11.66 -5.28
C PRO A 70 6.74 -10.47 -5.81
N ASN A 71 6.55 -10.10 -7.07
CA ASN A 71 7.32 -9.00 -7.68
C ASN A 71 6.66 -7.63 -7.52
N ILE A 72 5.47 -7.57 -6.94
CA ILE A 72 4.79 -6.29 -6.73
C ILE A 72 5.14 -5.76 -5.33
N PRO A 73 5.80 -4.60 -5.23
CA PRO A 73 6.17 -4.06 -3.93
C PRO A 73 4.95 -3.57 -3.17
N VAL A 74 4.96 -3.77 -1.85
CA VAL A 74 3.90 -3.34 -0.96
C VAL A 74 4.47 -2.34 0.04
N ILE A 75 3.84 -1.16 0.10
CA ILE A 75 4.14 -0.13 1.09
C ILE A 75 3.05 -0.21 2.15
N VAL A 76 3.44 -0.49 3.39
CA VAL A 76 2.48 -0.60 4.49
C VAL A 76 2.25 0.76 5.11
N MET A 77 0.98 1.10 5.33
CA MET A 77 0.56 2.32 6.04
C MET A 77 -0.09 1.92 7.36
N SER A 78 0.13 2.68 8.42
CA SER A 78 -0.61 2.46 9.66
C SER A 78 -0.55 3.67 10.59
N GLY A 79 -1.65 3.95 11.27
CA GLY A 79 -1.71 4.89 12.38
C GLY A 79 -1.15 4.30 13.67
N TYR A 80 -0.87 3.01 13.69
CA TYR A 80 -0.32 2.29 14.84
C TYR A 80 1.17 2.02 14.63
N ALA A 81 1.96 3.11 14.54
CA ALA A 81 3.40 3.00 14.33
C ALA A 81 4.14 2.70 15.65
N THR A 82 3.70 1.67 16.38
CA THR A 82 4.37 1.21 17.58
C THR A 82 5.59 0.38 17.20
N THR A 83 6.54 0.24 18.13
CA THR A 83 7.70 -0.62 17.93
C THR A 83 7.29 -2.03 17.52
N GLN A 84 6.24 -2.58 18.16
CA GLN A 84 5.76 -3.92 17.85
C GLN A 84 5.22 -4.01 16.42
N THR A 85 4.44 -3.03 15.98
CA THR A 85 3.89 -3.02 14.62
C THR A 85 5.00 -2.91 13.58
N VAL A 86 5.95 -2.01 13.81
CA VAL A 86 7.08 -1.83 12.91
C VAL A 86 7.92 -3.11 12.81
N GLU A 87 8.15 -3.77 13.93
CA GLU A 87 8.88 -5.06 13.95
C GLU A 87 8.14 -6.14 13.18
N GLN A 88 6.82 -6.23 13.34
CA GLN A 88 6.01 -7.21 12.60
C GLN A 88 6.13 -6.98 11.09
N VAL A 89 6.03 -5.73 10.66
CA VAL A 89 6.15 -5.38 9.24
C VAL A 89 7.55 -5.67 8.72
N SER A 90 8.59 -5.39 9.51
CA SER A 90 9.98 -5.62 9.11
C SER A 90 10.31 -7.09 8.87
N ARG A 91 9.52 -7.99 9.44
CA ARG A 91 9.67 -9.45 9.25
C ARG A 91 8.95 -9.93 8.00
N THR A 92 8.24 -9.06 7.31
CA THR A 92 7.53 -9.39 6.07
C THR A 92 8.37 -8.97 4.87
N GLU A 93 7.88 -9.28 3.68
CA GLU A 93 8.52 -8.85 2.44
C GLU A 93 8.00 -7.48 1.96
N ALA A 94 7.38 -6.70 2.86
CA ALA A 94 6.96 -5.35 2.55
C ALA A 94 8.18 -4.48 2.20
N ALA A 95 8.02 -3.61 1.22
CA ALA A 95 9.12 -2.77 0.76
C ALA A 95 9.46 -1.67 1.75
N THR A 96 8.46 -1.09 2.40
CA THR A 96 8.67 -0.06 3.41
C THR A 96 7.39 0.16 4.23
N PHE A 97 7.53 0.96 5.28
CA PHE A 97 6.45 1.32 6.18
C PHE A 97 6.34 2.85 6.24
N ILE A 98 5.11 3.36 6.20
CA ILE A 98 4.85 4.78 6.36
C ILE A 98 3.80 4.98 7.46
N ALA A 99 4.10 5.86 8.43
CA ALA A 99 3.20 6.14 9.53
C ALA A 99 2.12 7.14 9.13
N LYS A 100 0.90 6.93 9.61
CA LYS A 100 -0.18 7.91 9.49
C LYS A 100 -0.21 8.80 10.74
N PRO A 101 -0.54 10.07 10.63
CA PRO A 101 -0.77 10.78 9.37
C PRO A 101 0.56 11.08 8.67
N PHE A 102 0.53 11.05 7.34
CA PHE A 102 1.70 11.41 6.53
C PHE A 102 1.42 12.66 5.71
N THR A 103 2.48 13.39 5.39
CA THR A 103 2.38 14.56 4.50
C THR A 103 2.40 14.11 3.04
N PRO A 104 1.94 14.96 2.11
CA PRO A 104 2.08 14.68 0.68
C PRO A 104 3.52 14.35 0.26
N ILE A 105 4.50 15.08 0.80
CA ILE A 105 5.90 14.86 0.47
C ILE A 105 6.37 13.49 0.97
N GLU A 106 6.00 13.11 2.18
CA GLU A 106 6.35 11.80 2.73
C GLU A 106 5.79 10.66 1.87
N LEU A 107 4.54 10.80 1.42
CA LEU A 107 3.92 9.80 0.56
C LEU A 107 4.63 9.70 -0.79
N LEU A 108 4.86 10.84 -1.43
CA LEU A 108 5.54 10.88 -2.73
C LEU A 108 6.95 10.30 -2.64
N GLU A 109 7.70 10.65 -1.60
CA GLU A 109 9.04 10.13 -1.40
C GLU A 109 9.06 8.62 -1.18
N ALA A 110 8.12 8.10 -0.38
CA ALA A 110 8.03 6.67 -0.12
C ALA A 110 7.76 5.89 -1.41
N VAL A 111 6.80 6.36 -2.21
CA VAL A 111 6.47 5.72 -3.48
C VAL A 111 7.64 5.81 -4.46
N ALA A 112 8.21 7.00 -4.62
CA ALA A 112 9.32 7.21 -5.55
C ALA A 112 10.52 6.33 -5.19
N ARG A 113 10.85 6.25 -3.91
CA ARG A 113 11.98 5.45 -3.43
C ARG A 113 11.79 3.95 -3.72
N VAL A 114 10.58 3.46 -3.49
CA VAL A 114 10.26 2.06 -3.76
C VAL A 114 10.28 1.77 -5.26
N MET A 115 9.69 2.64 -6.07
CA MET A 115 9.66 2.47 -7.51
C MET A 115 11.07 2.51 -8.11
N GLU A 116 11.91 3.42 -7.63
CA GLU A 116 13.31 3.53 -8.06
C GLU A 116 14.09 2.25 -7.73
N LYS A 117 13.94 1.76 -6.50
CA LYS A 117 14.60 0.54 -6.05
C LYS A 117 14.18 -0.69 -6.86
N GLU A 118 12.92 -0.72 -7.31
CA GLU A 118 12.39 -1.81 -8.13
C GLU A 118 12.69 -1.65 -9.62
N GLY A 119 13.40 -0.59 -9.98
CA GLY A 119 13.73 -0.32 -11.38
C GLY A 119 12.56 0.12 -12.23
N LYS A 120 11.53 0.71 -11.62
CA LYS A 120 10.31 1.15 -12.31
C LYS A 120 10.28 2.63 -12.65
N LEU A 121 11.28 3.37 -12.21
CA LEU A 121 11.45 4.79 -12.54
C LEU A 121 12.77 5.01 -13.25
#